data_cb337fbe9f7d820e75a564de273292da
#
_entry.id   cb337fbe9f7d820e75a564de273292da
#
_cell.length_a   1.000
_cell.length_b   1.000
_cell.length_c   1.000
_cell.angle_alpha   90.00
_cell.angle_beta   90.00
_cell.angle_gamma   90.00
#
_symmetry.space_group_name_H-M   'P 1'
#
loop_
_entity.id
_entity.type
_entity.pdbx_description
1 polymer ?
#
loop_
_entity_poly.entity_id
_entity_poly.type
_entity_poly.pdbx_seq_one_letter_code
_entity_poly.pdbx_strand_id
1 'polypeptide(L)'
;MRIQHNAAVLNSHNNIMKTANKMQKTYEKLSSGYKINGAADDAAGISISEKMRGQINGLAMAEKNIQNGLSLVQVADSGLAQINNPNLIRMRELAVQAANDTLTDADRALIVQEVQQLKQGINDIANNTEFNTIKLLNIGAVTPPPTTILDITVSSKEKKTVGYIEVKPGGTSPLEIFCDFSAMGNADYPDLNIVGPNGEIYGYLGPYFKNAGSQTIQNLPSASSGTYSGHGSKIESFIFHDPKPGKWSIVIDYPVSGPTADVSLNSNYSLNLPGITPPTVQLPESLIIQKGPNAGHRMELELTDARTEALGIDGLDLSSREGAEKAIALLDAASGKVSTERSKFGAYMNVLEHVQNNTGAYKESLTAAESRVRDADIAKMSITLSRNQLILQAAQSVTSQANQMSQGILELLK
;
A
#
# COMPACT_ATOMS: atom_id res chain seq x y z
N MET A 1 8.90 84.15 -21.83
CA MET A 1 8.21 83.08 -21.07
C MET A 1 6.93 82.70 -21.80
N ARG A 2 6.66 81.33 -21.94
CA ARG A 2 5.40 80.87 -22.56
C ARG A 2 4.41 80.67 -21.47
N ILE A 3 3.40 81.50 -21.28
CA ILE A 3 2.43 81.46 -20.20
C ILE A 3 1.46 80.29 -20.37
N GLN A 4 1.18 79.88 -21.60
CA GLN A 4 0.27 78.77 -21.88
C GLN A 4 0.83 77.38 -21.60
N HIS A 5 2.15 77.23 -21.47
CA HIS A 5 2.78 75.92 -21.17
C HIS A 5 3.86 76.09 -20.10
N ASN A 6 3.50 75.76 -18.85
CA ASN A 6 4.46 75.75 -17.72
C ASN A 6 5.24 74.46 -17.68
N ALA A 7 6.39 74.41 -18.37
CA ALA A 7 7.22 73.22 -18.43
C ALA A 7 7.73 72.76 -17.06
N ALA A 8 7.90 73.65 -16.09
CA ALA A 8 8.32 73.32 -14.73
C ALA A 8 7.24 72.57 -13.97
N VAL A 9 5.98 72.99 -14.11
CA VAL A 9 4.82 72.28 -13.52
C VAL A 9 4.62 70.92 -14.18
N LEU A 10 4.77 70.84 -15.51
CA LEU A 10 4.63 69.55 -16.20
C LEU A 10 5.69 68.53 -15.77
N ASN A 11 6.96 68.98 -15.63
CA ASN A 11 8.03 68.11 -15.13
C ASN A 11 7.79 67.71 -13.68
N SER A 12 7.31 68.62 -12.83
CA SER A 12 6.96 68.30 -11.43
C SER A 12 5.80 67.31 -11.34
N HIS A 13 4.76 67.48 -12.15
CA HIS A 13 3.64 66.53 -12.24
C HIS A 13 4.11 65.12 -12.70
N ASN A 14 4.96 65.04 -13.73
CA ASN A 14 5.54 63.75 -14.16
C ASN A 14 6.36 63.09 -13.03
N ASN A 15 7.08 63.85 -12.24
CA ASN A 15 7.82 63.33 -11.06
C ASN A 15 6.90 62.87 -9.96
N ILE A 16 5.80 63.58 -9.70
CA ILE A 16 4.74 63.17 -8.78
C ILE A 16 4.18 61.82 -9.18
N MET A 17 3.76 61.66 -10.44
CA MET A 17 3.22 60.40 -10.98
C MET A 17 4.23 59.24 -10.84
N LYS A 18 5.50 59.46 -11.21
CA LYS A 18 6.57 58.48 -11.07
C LYS A 18 6.78 58.08 -9.60
N THR A 19 6.72 59.03 -8.67
CA THR A 19 6.91 58.76 -7.22
C THR A 19 5.69 58.01 -6.64
N ALA A 20 4.47 58.42 -7.04
CA ALA A 20 3.24 57.73 -6.65
C ALA A 20 3.25 56.25 -7.10
N ASN A 21 3.64 55.99 -8.36
CA ASN A 21 3.76 54.61 -8.86
C ASN A 21 4.84 53.80 -8.13
N LYS A 22 5.98 54.41 -7.78
CA LYS A 22 7.00 53.75 -6.93
C LYS A 22 6.48 53.45 -5.55
N MET A 23 5.72 54.35 -4.97
CA MET A 23 5.12 54.18 -3.67
C MET A 23 4.10 53.06 -3.64
N GLN A 24 3.25 52.98 -4.67
CA GLN A 24 2.29 51.87 -4.82
C GLN A 24 2.98 50.50 -4.88
N LYS A 25 4.03 50.39 -5.72
CA LYS A 25 4.84 49.15 -5.79
C LYS A 25 5.51 48.82 -4.46
N THR A 26 5.95 49.82 -3.68
CA THR A 26 6.53 49.60 -2.37
C THR A 26 5.47 49.12 -1.38
N TYR A 27 4.23 49.64 -1.43
CA TYR A 27 3.10 49.16 -0.64
C TYR A 27 2.75 47.71 -1.00
N GLU A 28 2.68 47.33 -2.25
CA GLU A 28 2.43 45.95 -2.69
C GLU A 28 3.49 44.98 -2.12
N LYS A 29 4.76 45.38 -2.19
CA LYS A 29 5.87 44.56 -1.63
C LYS A 29 5.87 44.50 -0.11
N LEU A 30 5.52 45.58 0.55
CA LEU A 30 5.41 45.65 2.01
C LEU A 30 4.22 44.81 2.51
N SER A 31 3.09 44.88 1.80
CA SER A 31 1.88 44.12 2.15
C SER A 31 2.06 42.60 1.91
N SER A 32 2.77 42.19 0.86
CA SER A 32 3.03 40.79 0.56
C SER A 32 4.20 40.18 1.36
N GLY A 33 5.11 41.02 1.87
CA GLY A 33 6.36 40.58 2.49
C GLY A 33 7.41 40.12 1.50
N TYR A 34 7.13 40.21 0.19
CA TYR A 34 8.04 39.76 -0.86
C TYR A 34 8.60 40.93 -1.67
N LYS A 35 9.89 40.88 -2.03
CA LYS A 35 10.49 41.84 -2.94
C LYS A 35 10.15 41.54 -4.41
N ILE A 36 9.84 40.26 -4.73
CA ILE A 36 9.46 39.76 -6.04
C ILE A 36 8.04 39.20 -5.96
N ASN A 37 7.04 39.94 -6.45
CA ASN A 37 5.64 39.55 -6.47
C ASN A 37 5.21 38.95 -7.81
N GLY A 38 5.84 39.33 -8.89
CA GLY A 38 5.50 38.89 -10.24
C GLY A 38 6.70 38.87 -11.19
N ALA A 39 6.48 38.26 -12.36
CA ALA A 39 7.50 38.15 -13.38
C ALA A 39 8.00 39.52 -13.89
N ALA A 40 7.20 40.60 -13.75
CA ALA A 40 7.57 41.96 -14.10
C ALA A 40 8.61 42.56 -13.13
N ASP A 41 8.73 42.05 -11.89
CA ASP A 41 9.74 42.52 -10.93
C ASP A 41 11.11 41.89 -11.21
N ASP A 42 11.13 40.56 -11.39
CA ASP A 42 12.33 39.77 -11.72
C ASP A 42 11.90 38.37 -12.24
N ALA A 43 11.94 38.20 -13.56
CA ALA A 43 11.53 36.95 -14.20
C ALA A 43 12.47 35.80 -13.87
N ALA A 44 13.77 36.04 -13.66
CA ALA A 44 14.72 35.00 -13.31
C ALA A 44 14.56 34.61 -11.85
N GLY A 45 14.44 35.56 -10.94
CA GLY A 45 14.25 35.34 -9.51
C GLY A 45 12.96 34.59 -9.20
N ILE A 46 11.85 34.92 -9.87
CA ILE A 46 10.58 34.20 -9.65
C ILE A 46 10.66 32.75 -10.13
N SER A 47 11.26 32.52 -11.31
CA SER A 47 11.42 31.14 -11.83
C SER A 47 12.27 30.26 -10.92
N ILE A 48 13.36 30.82 -10.37
CA ILE A 48 14.21 30.12 -9.41
C ILE A 48 13.43 29.85 -8.10
N SER A 49 12.74 30.85 -7.56
CA SER A 49 11.95 30.72 -6.34
C SER A 49 10.83 29.67 -6.49
N GLU A 50 10.12 29.64 -7.61
CA GLU A 50 9.07 28.64 -7.86
C GLU A 50 9.64 27.22 -7.95
N LYS A 51 10.80 27.03 -8.58
CA LYS A 51 11.50 25.74 -8.59
C LYS A 51 11.91 25.33 -7.19
N MET A 52 12.47 26.25 -6.39
CA MET A 52 12.81 25.98 -4.99
C MET A 52 11.59 25.61 -4.17
N ARG A 53 10.46 26.30 -4.32
CA ARG A 53 9.18 25.98 -3.66
C ARG A 53 8.66 24.61 -4.06
N GLY A 54 8.74 24.25 -5.34
CA GLY A 54 8.42 22.91 -5.81
C GLY A 54 9.27 21.85 -5.12
N GLN A 55 10.58 22.11 -4.97
CA GLN A 55 11.48 21.21 -4.24
C GLN A 55 11.20 21.16 -2.75
N ILE A 56 10.93 22.28 -2.08
CA ILE A 56 10.57 22.35 -0.66
C ILE A 56 9.31 21.54 -0.38
N ASN A 57 8.27 21.71 -1.20
CA ASN A 57 7.03 20.94 -1.09
C ASN A 57 7.27 19.44 -1.34
N GLY A 58 8.09 19.10 -2.32
CA GLY A 58 8.49 17.73 -2.60
C GLY A 58 9.28 17.10 -1.45
N LEU A 59 10.18 17.86 -0.79
CA LEU A 59 10.90 17.41 0.39
C LEU A 59 9.98 17.21 1.59
N ALA A 60 8.99 18.09 1.79
CA ALA A 60 8.00 17.93 2.86
C ALA A 60 7.15 16.66 2.69
N MET A 61 6.81 16.29 1.44
CA MET A 61 6.13 15.02 1.16
C MET A 61 7.08 13.83 1.33
N ALA A 62 8.34 13.95 0.90
CA ALA A 62 9.34 12.93 1.10
C ALA A 62 9.57 12.64 2.60
N GLU A 63 9.59 13.66 3.45
CA GLU A 63 9.69 13.52 4.92
C GLU A 63 8.54 12.68 5.49
N LYS A 64 7.30 12.92 5.04
CA LYS A 64 6.13 12.10 5.42
C LYS A 64 6.26 10.65 4.93
N ASN A 65 6.74 10.46 3.69
CA ASN A 65 6.95 9.13 3.13
C ASN A 65 8.01 8.35 3.92
N ILE A 66 9.08 9.02 4.35
CA ILE A 66 10.13 8.43 5.18
C ILE A 66 9.57 8.03 6.55
N GLN A 67 8.75 8.87 7.18
CA GLN A 67 8.09 8.56 8.45
C GLN A 67 7.14 7.35 8.32
N ASN A 68 6.37 7.28 7.24
CA ASN A 68 5.53 6.11 6.95
C ASN A 68 6.39 4.86 6.75
N GLY A 69 7.50 4.98 6.03
CA GLY A 69 8.46 3.88 5.84
C GLY A 69 9.08 3.41 7.13
N LEU A 70 9.46 4.33 8.01
CA LEU A 70 9.99 4.01 9.34
C LEU A 70 8.95 3.24 10.18
N SER A 71 7.69 3.71 10.18
CA SER A 71 6.60 3.03 10.88
C SER A 71 6.34 1.62 10.32
N LEU A 72 6.38 1.46 9.00
CA LEU A 72 6.24 0.15 8.34
C LEU A 72 7.35 -0.81 8.77
N VAL A 73 8.61 -0.37 8.76
CA VAL A 73 9.75 -1.20 9.15
C VAL A 73 9.68 -1.58 10.63
N GLN A 74 9.23 -0.66 11.51
CA GLN A 74 9.01 -0.94 12.93
C GLN A 74 7.92 -2.00 13.16
N VAL A 75 6.83 -1.96 12.40
CA VAL A 75 5.76 -2.98 12.46
C VAL A 75 6.31 -4.34 12.03
N ALA A 76 7.09 -4.40 10.95
CA ALA A 76 7.70 -5.64 10.48
C ALA A 76 8.70 -6.21 11.50
N ASP A 77 9.60 -5.39 12.08
CA ASP A 77 10.53 -5.83 13.12
C ASP A 77 9.81 -6.32 14.37
N SER A 78 8.73 -5.66 14.77
CA SER A 78 7.92 -6.10 15.92
C SER A 78 7.30 -7.47 15.69
N GLY A 79 6.79 -7.77 14.48
CA GLY A 79 6.28 -9.08 14.12
C GLY A 79 7.37 -10.15 14.16
N LEU A 80 8.54 -9.88 13.59
CA LEU A 80 9.69 -10.78 13.64
C LEU A 80 10.22 -11.00 15.06
N ALA A 81 10.16 -9.96 15.90
CA ALA A 81 10.54 -10.09 17.31
C ALA A 81 9.64 -11.08 18.05
N GLN A 82 8.32 -11.01 17.81
CA GLN A 82 7.34 -11.94 18.41
C GLN A 82 7.48 -13.37 17.87
N ILE A 83 7.84 -13.54 16.60
CA ILE A 83 8.13 -14.87 16.04
C ILE A 83 9.36 -15.48 16.73
N ASN A 84 10.41 -14.71 16.92
CA ASN A 84 11.63 -15.21 17.57
C ASN A 84 11.42 -15.47 19.06
N ASN A 85 10.88 -14.50 19.78
CA ASN A 85 10.59 -14.57 21.21
C ASN A 85 9.16 -14.11 21.48
N PRO A 86 8.26 -14.97 22.01
CA PRO A 86 8.55 -16.24 22.68
C PRO A 86 8.56 -17.50 21.79
N ASN A 87 8.01 -17.46 20.56
CA ASN A 87 7.57 -18.67 19.84
C ASN A 87 8.72 -19.63 19.48
N LEU A 88 9.75 -19.19 18.72
CA LEU A 88 10.87 -20.06 18.33
C LEU A 88 11.68 -20.53 19.55
N ILE A 89 11.90 -19.65 20.53
CA ILE A 89 12.61 -19.99 21.76
C ILE A 89 11.85 -21.07 22.52
N ARG A 90 10.53 -20.93 22.66
CA ARG A 90 9.68 -21.95 23.34
C ARG A 90 9.67 -23.28 22.59
N MET A 91 9.57 -23.24 21.26
CA MET A 91 9.66 -24.46 20.45
C MET A 91 10.99 -25.16 20.64
N ARG A 92 12.09 -24.39 20.74
CA ARG A 92 13.43 -24.96 21.01
C ARG A 92 13.52 -25.59 22.39
N GLU A 93 12.97 -24.97 23.43
CA GLU A 93 12.88 -25.58 24.78
C GLU A 93 12.13 -26.90 24.73
N LEU A 94 11.01 -26.95 24.05
CA LEU A 94 10.19 -28.16 23.88
C LEU A 94 10.93 -29.23 23.08
N ALA A 95 11.70 -28.85 22.06
CA ALA A 95 12.52 -29.81 21.30
C ALA A 95 13.66 -30.40 22.16
N VAL A 96 14.32 -29.59 23.00
CA VAL A 96 15.31 -30.07 23.95
C VAL A 96 14.67 -31.01 25.00
N GLN A 97 13.47 -30.68 25.47
CA GLN A 97 12.73 -31.54 26.37
C GLN A 97 12.38 -32.88 25.71
N ALA A 98 11.87 -32.87 24.46
CA ALA A 98 11.49 -34.07 23.71
C ALA A 98 12.68 -34.97 23.35
N ALA A 99 13.90 -34.41 23.28
CA ALA A 99 15.13 -35.17 23.02
C ALA A 99 15.57 -36.05 24.24
N ASN A 100 14.92 -35.93 25.38
CA ASN A 100 15.27 -36.69 26.56
C ASN A 100 14.61 -38.10 26.57
N ASP A 101 15.39 -39.13 26.86
CA ASP A 101 14.93 -40.52 26.93
C ASP A 101 14.02 -40.82 28.15
N THR A 102 13.88 -39.88 29.08
CA THR A 102 12.99 -40.05 30.25
C THR A 102 11.52 -39.83 29.93
N LEU A 103 11.19 -39.31 28.75
CA LEU A 103 9.83 -39.08 28.30
C LEU A 103 9.21 -40.32 27.62
N THR A 104 7.95 -40.56 27.90
CA THR A 104 7.16 -41.54 27.16
C THR A 104 6.68 -41.00 25.85
N ASP A 105 6.25 -41.87 24.92
CA ASP A 105 5.66 -41.43 23.64
C ASP A 105 4.39 -40.61 23.84
N ALA A 106 3.63 -40.85 24.91
CA ALA A 106 2.46 -40.07 25.30
C ALA A 106 2.86 -38.63 25.71
N ASP A 107 3.95 -38.47 26.46
CA ASP A 107 4.46 -37.15 26.85
C ASP A 107 4.97 -36.38 25.63
N ARG A 108 5.68 -37.05 24.71
CA ARG A 108 6.11 -36.45 23.44
C ARG A 108 4.93 -36.02 22.58
N ALA A 109 3.83 -36.78 22.55
CA ALA A 109 2.62 -36.41 21.84
C ALA A 109 2.01 -35.09 22.35
N LEU A 110 2.04 -34.83 23.66
CA LEU A 110 1.60 -33.57 24.26
C LEU A 110 2.52 -32.39 23.82
N ILE A 111 3.84 -32.62 23.81
CA ILE A 111 4.80 -31.64 23.34
C ILE A 111 4.54 -31.30 21.85
N VAL A 112 4.29 -32.29 21.01
CA VAL A 112 3.94 -32.10 19.61
C VAL A 112 2.70 -31.23 19.46
N GLN A 113 1.66 -31.40 20.30
CA GLN A 113 0.47 -30.53 20.26
C GLN A 113 0.80 -29.09 20.60
N GLU A 114 1.64 -28.81 21.63
CA GLU A 114 2.06 -27.46 21.97
C GLU A 114 2.86 -26.83 20.82
N VAL A 115 3.77 -27.60 20.21
CA VAL A 115 4.56 -27.12 19.06
C VAL A 115 3.66 -26.80 17.86
N GLN A 116 2.61 -27.58 17.60
CA GLN A 116 1.66 -27.26 16.53
C GLN A 116 0.92 -25.94 16.80
N GLN A 117 0.52 -25.66 18.03
CA GLN A 117 -0.09 -24.39 18.40
C GLN A 117 0.89 -23.21 18.22
N LEU A 118 2.17 -23.38 18.60
CA LEU A 118 3.19 -22.37 18.40
C LEU A 118 3.45 -22.11 16.90
N LYS A 119 3.47 -23.16 16.07
CA LYS A 119 3.56 -23.03 14.60
C LYS A 119 2.38 -22.23 14.02
N GLN A 120 1.15 -22.52 14.46
CA GLN A 120 -0.02 -21.74 14.08
C GLN A 120 0.13 -20.28 14.51
N GLY A 121 0.59 -20.02 15.74
CA GLY A 121 0.85 -18.67 16.23
C GLY A 121 1.90 -17.91 15.39
N ILE A 122 2.97 -18.58 14.93
CA ILE A 122 3.96 -17.99 14.03
C ILE A 122 3.30 -17.62 12.69
N ASN A 123 2.52 -18.53 12.10
CA ASN A 123 1.83 -18.28 10.84
C ASN A 123 0.79 -17.15 10.98
N ASP A 124 0.08 -17.08 12.11
CA ASP A 124 -0.88 -16.01 12.38
C ASP A 124 -0.18 -14.65 12.48
N ILE A 125 0.97 -14.58 13.18
CA ILE A 125 1.76 -13.36 13.25
C ILE A 125 2.25 -12.97 11.85
N ALA A 126 2.81 -13.90 11.08
CA ALA A 126 3.32 -13.63 9.74
C ALA A 126 2.20 -13.18 8.79
N ASN A 127 1.01 -13.79 8.86
CA ASN A 127 -0.13 -13.47 8.03
C ASN A 127 -0.85 -12.18 8.42
N ASN A 128 -0.84 -11.81 9.71
CA ASN A 128 -1.57 -10.67 10.23
C ASN A 128 -0.71 -9.41 10.41
N THR A 129 0.63 -9.54 10.31
CA THR A 129 1.51 -8.38 10.32
C THR A 129 1.39 -7.62 9.01
N GLU A 130 0.64 -6.52 9.05
CA GLU A 130 0.36 -5.70 7.87
C GLU A 130 0.47 -4.21 8.19
N PHE A 131 0.76 -3.42 7.16
CA PHE A 131 0.74 -1.97 7.19
C PHE A 131 -0.08 -1.46 6.01
N ASN A 132 -1.19 -0.80 6.28
CA ASN A 132 -2.12 -0.32 5.25
C ASN A 132 -2.52 -1.43 4.25
N THR A 133 -2.94 -2.59 4.76
CA THR A 133 -3.33 -3.79 4.00
C THR A 133 -2.21 -4.50 3.23
N ILE A 134 -0.97 -4.00 3.30
CA ILE A 134 0.20 -4.65 2.70
C ILE A 134 0.78 -5.62 3.73
N LYS A 135 0.86 -6.90 3.38
CA LYS A 135 1.49 -7.93 4.22
C LYS A 135 3.01 -7.74 4.20
N LEU A 136 3.63 -7.75 5.37
CA LEU A 136 5.06 -7.44 5.52
C LEU A 136 5.93 -8.69 5.73
N LEU A 137 5.35 -9.74 6.33
CA LEU A 137 6.05 -10.97 6.73
C LEU A 137 5.51 -12.21 6.01
N ASN A 138 4.67 -12.02 5.00
CA ASN A 138 4.14 -13.05 4.14
C ASN A 138 4.25 -12.58 2.68
N ILE A 139 5.43 -12.76 2.06
CA ILE A 139 5.70 -12.47 0.65
C ILE A 139 5.65 -13.74 -0.22
N GLY A 140 5.44 -14.89 0.40
CA GLY A 140 5.19 -16.11 -0.37
C GLY A 140 3.99 -15.90 -1.28
N ALA A 141 3.95 -16.61 -2.40
CA ALA A 141 2.81 -16.58 -3.28
C ALA A 141 1.53 -16.71 -2.42
N VAL A 142 0.86 -15.60 -2.20
CA VAL A 142 -0.48 -15.66 -1.65
C VAL A 142 -1.27 -16.37 -2.72
N THR A 143 -1.57 -17.64 -2.48
CA THR A 143 -2.81 -18.14 -3.03
C THR A 143 -3.83 -17.08 -2.62
N PRO A 144 -4.48 -16.37 -3.55
CA PRO A 144 -5.43 -15.34 -3.20
C PRO A 144 -6.35 -15.89 -2.12
N PRO A 145 -6.80 -15.06 -1.14
CA PRO A 145 -7.80 -15.49 -0.21
C PRO A 145 -8.87 -16.18 -1.03
N PRO A 146 -9.42 -17.29 -0.59
CA PRO A 146 -10.12 -18.28 -1.42
C PRO A 146 -11.43 -17.75 -2.00
N THR A 147 -11.36 -16.68 -2.74
CA THR A 147 -12.43 -16.10 -3.53
C THR A 147 -11.90 -15.90 -4.94
N THR A 148 -11.47 -16.98 -5.57
CA THR A 148 -11.10 -16.92 -6.99
C THR A 148 -12.39 -16.97 -7.78
N ILE A 149 -12.94 -15.81 -8.11
CA ILE A 149 -13.97 -15.70 -9.14
C ILE A 149 -13.23 -15.92 -10.46
N LEU A 150 -13.42 -17.06 -11.06
CA LEU A 150 -12.88 -17.40 -12.38
C LEU A 150 -14.03 -17.54 -13.34
N ASP A 151 -14.07 -16.68 -14.33
CA ASP A 151 -15.02 -16.79 -15.43
C ASP A 151 -14.52 -17.86 -16.40
N ILE A 152 -15.25 -18.97 -16.47
CA ILE A 152 -14.94 -20.13 -17.33
C ILE A 152 -16.03 -20.23 -18.38
N THR A 153 -15.64 -20.31 -19.64
CA THR A 153 -16.57 -20.56 -20.73
C THR A 153 -16.76 -22.08 -20.92
N VAL A 154 -17.99 -22.55 -20.81
CA VAL A 154 -18.38 -23.95 -21.04
C VAL A 154 -19.24 -24.02 -22.30
N SER A 155 -18.87 -24.91 -23.21
CA SER A 155 -19.63 -25.13 -24.45
C SER A 155 -20.88 -25.98 -24.21
N SER A 156 -21.94 -25.74 -24.98
CA SER A 156 -23.16 -26.54 -24.88
C SER A 156 -22.92 -28.02 -25.24
N LYS A 157 -23.66 -28.91 -24.60
CA LYS A 157 -23.55 -30.40 -24.73
C LYS A 157 -22.19 -30.95 -24.31
N GLU A 158 -21.46 -30.28 -23.46
CA GLU A 158 -20.16 -30.71 -23.01
C GLU A 158 -20.17 -30.99 -21.50
N LYS A 159 -19.62 -32.15 -21.15
CA LYS A 159 -19.23 -32.47 -19.78
C LYS A 159 -17.75 -32.16 -19.66
N LYS A 160 -17.40 -31.12 -18.91
CA LYS A 160 -16.02 -30.64 -18.82
C LYS A 160 -15.52 -30.64 -17.38
N THR A 161 -14.37 -31.28 -17.17
CA THR A 161 -13.60 -31.08 -15.94
C THR A 161 -12.93 -29.73 -16.03
N VAL A 162 -13.44 -28.76 -15.28
CA VAL A 162 -12.95 -27.37 -15.32
C VAL A 162 -11.74 -27.14 -14.44
N GLY A 163 -11.56 -27.95 -13.39
CA GLY A 163 -10.42 -27.82 -12.51
C GLY A 163 -10.40 -28.87 -11.40
N TYR A 164 -9.46 -28.73 -10.49
CA TYR A 164 -9.40 -29.53 -9.27
C TYR A 164 -8.88 -28.72 -8.09
N ILE A 165 -9.22 -29.19 -6.90
CA ILE A 165 -8.76 -28.69 -5.62
C ILE A 165 -7.94 -29.81 -4.97
N GLU A 166 -6.79 -29.48 -4.41
CA GLU A 166 -5.97 -30.43 -3.65
C GLU A 166 -6.12 -30.15 -2.16
N VAL A 167 -6.80 -31.05 -1.46
CA VAL A 167 -6.96 -30.99 -0.01
C VAL A 167 -5.74 -31.66 0.62
N LYS A 168 -4.96 -30.91 1.39
CA LYS A 168 -3.77 -31.38 2.11
C LYS A 168 -4.16 -32.12 3.39
N PRO A 169 -3.35 -33.09 3.86
CA PRO A 169 -3.55 -33.73 5.17
C PRO A 169 -3.54 -32.71 6.30
N GLY A 170 -4.52 -32.81 7.21
CA GLY A 170 -4.63 -31.92 8.37
C GLY A 170 -5.44 -30.63 8.17
N GLY A 171 -6.04 -30.43 7.01
CA GLY A 171 -7.01 -29.36 6.78
C GLY A 171 -8.32 -29.65 7.55
N THR A 172 -8.67 -28.79 8.50
CA THR A 172 -9.91 -28.93 9.32
C THR A 172 -11.04 -28.02 8.83
N SER A 173 -10.78 -27.15 7.85
CA SER A 173 -11.79 -26.26 7.28
C SER A 173 -12.71 -27.02 6.33
N PRO A 174 -14.03 -26.72 6.30
CA PRO A 174 -14.92 -27.29 5.31
C PRO A 174 -14.44 -26.90 3.90
N LEU A 175 -14.55 -27.81 2.92
CA LEU A 175 -14.33 -27.52 1.52
C LEU A 175 -15.61 -26.92 0.94
N GLU A 176 -15.56 -25.66 0.56
CA GLU A 176 -16.67 -24.92 -0.02
C GLU A 176 -16.40 -24.63 -1.51
N ILE A 177 -17.37 -24.94 -2.35
CA ILE A 177 -17.30 -24.73 -3.80
C ILE A 177 -18.63 -24.09 -4.23
N PHE A 178 -18.54 -22.92 -4.85
CA PHE A 178 -19.69 -22.18 -5.38
C PHE A 178 -19.54 -21.98 -6.87
N CYS A 179 -20.62 -22.18 -7.61
CA CYS A 179 -20.69 -21.96 -9.03
C CYS A 179 -21.85 -21.03 -9.34
N ASP A 180 -21.60 -19.89 -9.97
CA ASP A 180 -22.61 -18.91 -10.35
C ASP A 180 -22.82 -18.93 -11.86
N PHE A 181 -24.03 -19.29 -12.27
CA PHE A 181 -24.52 -19.33 -13.64
C PHE A 181 -25.41 -18.11 -13.99
N SER A 182 -25.42 -17.08 -13.15
CA SER A 182 -26.34 -15.93 -13.28
C SER A 182 -26.13 -15.12 -14.57
N ALA A 183 -24.95 -15.21 -15.17
CA ALA A 183 -24.66 -14.58 -16.48
C ALA A 183 -25.44 -15.22 -17.63
N MET A 184 -26.03 -16.40 -17.42
CA MET A 184 -26.86 -17.10 -18.41
C MET A 184 -28.31 -16.65 -18.31
N GLY A 185 -28.84 -16.12 -19.40
CA GLY A 185 -30.22 -15.64 -19.49
C GLY A 185 -31.29 -16.72 -19.67
N ASN A 186 -30.96 -18.01 -19.59
CA ASN A 186 -31.84 -19.14 -19.92
C ASN A 186 -32.27 -19.97 -18.71
N ALA A 187 -33.39 -20.73 -18.88
CA ALA A 187 -34.00 -21.55 -17.81
C ALA A 187 -33.25 -22.86 -17.51
N ASP A 188 -32.35 -23.30 -18.39
CA ASP A 188 -31.62 -24.55 -18.24
C ASP A 188 -30.14 -24.20 -17.93
N TYR A 189 -29.79 -24.31 -16.66
CA TYR A 189 -28.44 -24.04 -16.16
C TYR A 189 -27.58 -25.32 -16.22
N PRO A 190 -26.24 -25.18 -16.38
CA PRO A 190 -25.31 -26.29 -16.18
C PRO A 190 -25.39 -26.82 -14.75
N ASP A 191 -25.06 -28.10 -14.58
CA ASP A 191 -25.00 -28.75 -13.27
C ASP A 191 -23.56 -28.83 -12.75
N LEU A 192 -23.35 -28.42 -11.50
CA LEU A 192 -22.08 -28.56 -10.81
C LEU A 192 -21.96 -29.98 -10.23
N ASN A 193 -20.90 -30.67 -10.55
CA ASN A 193 -20.58 -31.98 -10.01
C ASN A 193 -19.16 -31.99 -9.46
N ILE A 194 -18.95 -32.68 -8.34
CA ILE A 194 -17.65 -32.79 -7.68
C ILE A 194 -17.23 -34.26 -7.66
N VAL A 195 -16.01 -34.55 -8.07
CA VAL A 195 -15.43 -35.89 -7.98
C VAL A 195 -14.42 -35.92 -6.84
N GLY A 196 -14.69 -36.71 -5.83
CA GLY A 196 -13.84 -36.89 -4.65
C GLY A 196 -12.55 -37.64 -4.96
N PRO A 197 -11.61 -37.71 -4.02
CA PRO A 197 -10.27 -38.30 -4.21
C PRO A 197 -10.28 -39.79 -4.51
N ASN A 198 -11.33 -40.53 -4.16
CA ASN A 198 -11.47 -41.94 -4.46
C ASN A 198 -12.33 -42.20 -5.73
N GLY A 199 -12.68 -41.16 -6.49
CA GLY A 199 -13.47 -41.24 -7.71
C GLY A 199 -14.99 -41.20 -7.52
N GLU A 200 -15.48 -40.92 -6.33
CA GLU A 200 -16.91 -40.74 -6.07
C GLU A 200 -17.42 -39.44 -6.69
N ILE A 201 -18.61 -39.50 -7.27
CA ILE A 201 -19.24 -38.34 -7.91
C ILE A 201 -20.36 -37.84 -7.00
N TYR A 202 -20.26 -36.55 -6.61
CA TYR A 202 -21.24 -35.79 -5.86
C TYR A 202 -21.94 -34.81 -6.78
N GLY A 203 -23.28 -34.79 -6.77
CA GLY A 203 -24.11 -33.99 -7.66
C GLY A 203 -25.00 -34.82 -8.56
N TYR A 204 -25.62 -34.19 -9.57
CA TYR A 204 -26.61 -34.81 -10.44
C TYR A 204 -26.12 -36.03 -11.18
N LEU A 205 -24.85 -36.08 -11.57
CA LEU A 205 -24.24 -37.21 -12.29
C LEU A 205 -23.92 -38.41 -11.39
N GLY A 206 -23.90 -38.22 -10.08
CA GLY A 206 -23.46 -39.23 -9.11
C GLY A 206 -24.62 -39.93 -8.37
N PRO A 207 -24.30 -40.90 -7.51
CA PRO A 207 -25.28 -41.53 -6.63
C PRO A 207 -25.71 -40.66 -5.47
N TYR A 208 -24.98 -39.58 -5.17
CA TYR A 208 -25.20 -38.66 -4.09
C TYR A 208 -25.77 -37.34 -4.61
N PHE A 209 -26.73 -36.73 -3.89
CA PHE A 209 -27.30 -35.41 -4.19
C PHE A 209 -28.07 -35.30 -5.53
N LYS A 210 -28.91 -36.31 -5.82
CA LYS A 210 -29.68 -36.36 -7.08
C LYS A 210 -30.92 -35.46 -7.14
N ASN A 211 -31.40 -34.97 -6.02
CA ASN A 211 -32.67 -34.23 -5.99
C ASN A 211 -32.49 -32.74 -6.23
N ALA A 212 -33.45 -32.12 -6.91
CA ALA A 212 -33.54 -30.69 -7.05
C ALA A 212 -33.93 -30.07 -5.70
N GLY A 213 -32.99 -29.44 -5.04
CA GLY A 213 -33.16 -28.79 -3.75
C GLY A 213 -32.04 -29.07 -2.78
N SER A 214 -31.90 -28.22 -1.78
CA SER A 214 -30.80 -28.36 -0.81
C SER A 214 -30.86 -29.65 -0.05
N GLN A 215 -29.76 -30.39 -0.02
CA GLN A 215 -29.61 -31.69 0.63
C GLN A 215 -28.36 -31.73 1.49
N THR A 216 -28.48 -32.35 2.68
CA THR A 216 -27.31 -32.65 3.55
C THR A 216 -27.23 -34.16 3.75
N ILE A 217 -26.08 -34.74 3.44
CA ILE A 217 -25.82 -36.20 3.60
C ILE A 217 -24.66 -36.38 4.55
N GLN A 218 -24.84 -37.30 5.54
CA GLN A 218 -23.83 -37.68 6.51
C GLN A 218 -23.05 -38.91 6.03
N ASN A 219 -21.85 -39.09 6.52
CA ASN A 219 -21.00 -40.25 6.26
C ASN A 219 -20.74 -40.48 4.75
N LEU A 220 -20.29 -39.45 4.07
CA LEU A 220 -19.85 -39.55 2.67
C LEU A 220 -18.51 -40.29 2.58
N PRO A 221 -18.22 -40.98 1.46
CA PRO A 221 -16.97 -41.72 1.30
C PRO A 221 -15.70 -40.88 1.48
N SER A 222 -15.74 -39.64 1.05
CA SER A 222 -14.59 -38.70 1.10
C SER A 222 -14.76 -37.50 2.01
N ALA A 223 -15.83 -37.43 2.83
CA ALA A 223 -16.06 -36.37 3.83
C ALA A 223 -16.96 -36.88 4.97
N SER A 224 -16.91 -36.23 6.14
CA SER A 224 -17.81 -36.60 7.27
C SER A 224 -19.27 -36.29 6.94
N SER A 225 -19.51 -35.18 6.27
CA SER A 225 -20.80 -34.78 5.71
C SER A 225 -20.65 -33.84 4.53
N GLY A 226 -21.71 -33.69 3.73
CA GLY A 226 -21.73 -32.73 2.64
C GLY A 226 -23.12 -32.12 2.50
N THR A 227 -23.17 -30.85 2.12
CA THR A 227 -24.39 -30.12 1.78
C THR A 227 -24.30 -29.65 0.34
N TYR A 228 -25.36 -29.87 -0.43
CA TYR A 228 -25.52 -29.41 -1.80
C TYR A 228 -26.76 -28.52 -1.91
N SER A 229 -26.64 -27.39 -2.59
CA SER A 229 -27.73 -26.44 -2.76
C SER A 229 -28.85 -26.91 -3.69
N GLY A 230 -28.60 -27.95 -4.49
CA GLY A 230 -29.53 -28.49 -5.48
C GLY A 230 -29.15 -28.10 -6.92
N HIS A 231 -29.54 -28.96 -7.90
CA HIS A 231 -29.27 -28.74 -9.32
C HIS A 231 -30.32 -27.84 -9.99
N GLY A 232 -29.99 -27.26 -11.14
CA GLY A 232 -30.88 -26.41 -11.94
C GLY A 232 -31.10 -25.01 -11.35
N SER A 233 -30.26 -24.58 -10.43
CA SER A 233 -30.28 -23.23 -9.82
C SER A 233 -29.28 -22.31 -10.52
N LYS A 234 -29.51 -20.99 -10.43
CA LYS A 234 -28.51 -19.99 -10.88
C LYS A 234 -27.20 -20.07 -10.12
N ILE A 235 -27.26 -20.48 -8.87
CA ILE A 235 -26.10 -20.63 -8.01
C ILE A 235 -26.16 -22.04 -7.43
N GLU A 236 -25.13 -22.82 -7.67
CA GLU A 236 -24.96 -24.13 -7.09
C GLU A 236 -23.75 -24.16 -6.16
N SER A 237 -23.88 -24.83 -5.01
CA SER A 237 -22.82 -24.90 -4.02
C SER A 237 -22.70 -26.26 -3.38
N PHE A 238 -21.46 -26.66 -3.10
CA PHE A 238 -21.12 -27.79 -2.27
C PHE A 238 -20.32 -27.33 -1.06
N ILE A 239 -20.67 -27.89 0.11
CA ILE A 239 -19.91 -27.72 1.35
C ILE A 239 -19.64 -29.11 1.90
N PHE A 240 -18.37 -29.52 1.98
CA PHE A 240 -17.94 -30.78 2.54
C PHE A 240 -17.22 -30.55 3.86
N HIS A 241 -17.71 -31.16 4.95
CA HIS A 241 -17.07 -31.10 6.25
C HIS A 241 -16.05 -32.24 6.40
N ASP A 242 -14.89 -31.93 6.96
CA ASP A 242 -13.76 -32.84 7.13
C ASP A 242 -13.41 -33.58 5.82
N PRO A 243 -13.11 -32.83 4.73
CA PRO A 243 -12.80 -33.45 3.46
C PRO A 243 -11.51 -34.28 3.55
N LYS A 244 -11.53 -35.50 3.02
CA LYS A 244 -10.34 -36.34 2.96
C LYS A 244 -9.25 -35.71 2.09
N PRO A 245 -7.99 -35.86 2.48
CA PRO A 245 -6.86 -35.39 1.67
C PRO A 245 -6.88 -36.02 0.29
N GLY A 246 -6.53 -35.24 -0.71
CA GLY A 246 -6.42 -35.71 -2.08
C GLY A 246 -7.03 -34.74 -3.09
N LYS A 247 -7.14 -35.20 -4.32
CA LYS A 247 -7.57 -34.41 -5.47
C LYS A 247 -9.09 -34.44 -5.61
N TRP A 248 -9.73 -33.29 -5.45
CA TRP A 248 -11.16 -33.06 -5.67
C TRP A 248 -11.36 -32.37 -7.02
N SER A 249 -11.96 -33.07 -8.00
CA SER A 249 -12.13 -32.51 -9.35
C SER A 249 -13.52 -31.89 -9.51
N ILE A 250 -13.57 -30.74 -10.17
CA ILE A 250 -14.78 -29.98 -10.43
C ILE A 250 -15.21 -30.24 -11.86
N VAL A 251 -16.44 -30.71 -12.03
CA VAL A 251 -17.00 -31.08 -13.32
C VAL A 251 -18.29 -30.30 -13.54
N ILE A 252 -18.35 -29.55 -14.61
CA ILE A 252 -19.56 -28.87 -15.06
C ILE A 252 -20.17 -29.68 -16.21
N ASP A 253 -21.46 -30.03 -16.06
CA ASP A 253 -22.24 -30.74 -17.07
C ASP A 253 -23.27 -29.80 -17.65
N TYR A 254 -23.19 -29.53 -18.95
CA TYR A 254 -24.12 -28.68 -19.67
C TYR A 254 -24.84 -29.49 -20.76
N PRO A 255 -25.92 -30.22 -20.39
CA PRO A 255 -26.57 -31.19 -21.29
C PRO A 255 -27.39 -30.53 -22.40
N VAL A 256 -27.72 -29.27 -22.30
CA VAL A 256 -28.67 -28.60 -23.21
C VAL A 256 -27.97 -27.87 -24.37
N SER A 257 -28.67 -27.74 -25.50
CA SER A 257 -28.20 -26.96 -26.67
C SER A 257 -28.43 -25.47 -26.41
N GLY A 258 -27.39 -24.72 -26.14
CA GLY A 258 -27.43 -23.28 -25.88
C GLY A 258 -26.16 -22.55 -26.29
N PRO A 259 -26.06 -21.25 -26.12
CA PRO A 259 -24.82 -20.53 -26.30
C PRO A 259 -23.80 -20.99 -25.26
N THR A 260 -22.52 -20.70 -25.51
CA THR A 260 -21.45 -20.89 -24.50
C THR A 260 -21.80 -20.14 -23.23
N ALA A 261 -21.56 -20.77 -22.08
CA ALA A 261 -21.83 -20.23 -20.77
C ALA A 261 -20.57 -19.68 -20.13
N ASP A 262 -20.61 -18.46 -19.66
CA ASP A 262 -19.62 -17.93 -18.75
C ASP A 262 -20.05 -18.27 -17.32
N VAL A 263 -19.20 -19.03 -16.64
CA VAL A 263 -19.49 -19.59 -15.32
C VAL A 263 -18.45 -19.04 -14.33
N SER A 264 -18.93 -18.40 -13.28
CA SER A 264 -18.05 -17.93 -12.19
C SER A 264 -17.91 -19.01 -11.13
N LEU A 265 -16.71 -19.54 -10.95
CA LEU A 265 -16.37 -20.58 -10.00
C LEU A 265 -15.59 -19.99 -8.81
N ASN A 266 -16.05 -20.29 -7.58
CA ASN A 266 -15.49 -19.81 -6.33
C ASN A 266 -15.27 -20.97 -5.35
N SER A 267 -14.17 -20.95 -4.60
CA SER A 267 -13.87 -21.93 -3.55
C SER A 267 -13.02 -21.30 -2.45
N ASN A 268 -13.17 -21.80 -1.23
CA ASN A 268 -12.29 -21.48 -0.10
C ASN A 268 -10.95 -22.24 -0.12
N TYR A 269 -10.68 -23.05 -1.14
CA TYR A 269 -9.41 -23.70 -1.42
C TYR A 269 -8.85 -23.25 -2.78
N SER A 270 -7.55 -23.37 -2.96
CA SER A 270 -6.90 -23.02 -4.21
C SER A 270 -7.38 -23.90 -5.35
N LEU A 271 -7.93 -23.28 -6.40
CA LEU A 271 -8.38 -23.95 -7.62
C LEU A 271 -7.23 -24.13 -8.61
N ASN A 272 -7.00 -25.36 -9.03
CA ASN A 272 -6.06 -25.69 -10.10
C ASN A 272 -6.85 -25.91 -11.39
N LEU A 273 -6.72 -25.02 -12.36
CA LEU A 273 -7.44 -25.06 -13.63
C LEU A 273 -6.47 -25.43 -14.77
N PRO A 274 -6.76 -26.45 -15.59
CA PRO A 274 -5.93 -26.76 -16.73
C PRO A 274 -5.90 -25.60 -17.74
N GLY A 275 -4.71 -25.03 -17.98
CA GLY A 275 -4.51 -23.96 -18.96
C GLY A 275 -4.81 -22.54 -18.47
N ILE A 276 -5.25 -22.35 -17.21
CA ILE A 276 -5.36 -21.05 -16.56
C ILE A 276 -4.43 -21.08 -15.37
N THR A 277 -3.32 -20.38 -15.44
CA THR A 277 -2.57 -20.02 -14.24
C THR A 277 -3.42 -19.02 -13.49
N PRO A 278 -3.87 -19.33 -12.25
CA PRO A 278 -4.51 -18.31 -11.43
C PRO A 278 -3.59 -17.09 -11.39
N PRO A 279 -4.11 -15.86 -11.42
CA PRO A 279 -3.27 -14.70 -11.23
C PRO A 279 -2.57 -14.89 -9.88
N THR A 280 -1.31 -15.25 -9.94
CA THR A 280 -0.46 -15.24 -8.75
C THR A 280 -0.33 -13.77 -8.44
N VAL A 281 -1.08 -13.29 -7.46
CA VAL A 281 -0.81 -11.98 -6.86
C VAL A 281 0.52 -12.17 -6.16
N GLN A 282 1.60 -11.95 -6.91
CA GLN A 282 2.89 -11.79 -6.29
C GLN A 282 2.79 -10.52 -5.47
N LEU A 283 2.77 -10.67 -4.17
CA LEU A 283 3.04 -9.54 -3.30
C LEU A 283 4.40 -8.99 -3.72
N PRO A 284 4.57 -7.67 -3.77
CA PRO A 284 5.85 -7.11 -4.15
C PRO A 284 6.91 -7.64 -3.17
N GLU A 285 7.94 -8.28 -3.68
CA GLU A 285 9.11 -8.72 -2.89
C GLU A 285 9.82 -7.53 -2.25
N SER A 286 9.59 -6.34 -2.77
CA SER A 286 10.14 -5.08 -2.28
C SER A 286 9.14 -3.95 -2.36
N LEU A 287 9.23 -3.01 -1.42
CA LEU A 287 8.47 -1.78 -1.37
C LEU A 287 9.38 -0.59 -1.69
N ILE A 288 8.88 0.33 -2.50
CA ILE A 288 9.62 1.53 -2.89
C ILE A 288 9.14 2.73 -2.07
N ILE A 289 10.07 3.35 -1.33
CA ILE A 289 9.84 4.60 -0.60
C ILE A 289 10.48 5.75 -1.36
N GLN A 290 9.69 6.72 -1.77
CA GLN A 290 10.18 7.96 -2.36
C GLN A 290 10.73 8.88 -1.25
N LYS A 291 12.06 9.04 -1.21
CA LYS A 291 12.81 9.76 -0.16
C LYS A 291 13.26 11.18 -0.54
N GLY A 292 12.85 11.67 -1.70
CA GLY A 292 13.25 13.00 -2.17
C GLY A 292 12.31 13.56 -3.23
N PRO A 293 12.51 14.85 -3.62
CA PRO A 293 11.57 15.59 -4.46
C PRO A 293 11.65 15.21 -5.95
N ASN A 294 12.72 14.54 -6.38
CA ASN A 294 12.95 14.23 -7.79
C ASN A 294 12.72 12.75 -8.10
N ALA A 295 12.44 12.46 -9.36
CA ALA A 295 12.37 11.09 -9.86
C ALA A 295 13.71 10.36 -9.60
N GLY A 296 13.65 9.09 -9.17
CA GLY A 296 14.82 8.29 -8.84
C GLY A 296 15.34 8.45 -7.40
N HIS A 297 14.86 9.42 -6.64
CA HIS A 297 15.18 9.53 -5.20
C HIS A 297 14.35 8.53 -4.38
N ARG A 298 14.57 7.25 -4.61
CA ARG A 298 13.84 6.14 -4.00
C ARG A 298 14.75 5.27 -3.14
N MET A 299 14.17 4.59 -2.19
CA MET A 299 14.75 3.52 -1.41
C MET A 299 13.87 2.29 -1.57
N GLU A 300 14.49 1.17 -1.77
CA GLU A 300 13.84 -0.13 -1.88
C GLU A 300 13.97 -0.86 -0.56
N LEU A 301 12.85 -1.33 -0.02
CA LEU A 301 12.75 -2.14 1.18
C LEU A 301 12.38 -3.55 0.75
N GLU A 302 13.28 -4.51 0.92
CA GLU A 302 12.99 -5.92 0.72
C GLU A 302 12.11 -6.41 1.87
N LEU A 303 11.02 -7.07 1.53
CA LEU A 303 10.15 -7.75 2.48
C LEU A 303 10.67 -9.17 2.72
N THR A 304 10.15 -9.83 3.75
CA THR A 304 10.57 -11.20 4.09
C THR A 304 9.38 -12.11 4.31
N ASP A 305 9.55 -13.41 4.06
CA ASP A 305 8.59 -14.45 4.42
C ASP A 305 9.02 -15.11 5.74
N ALA A 306 8.22 -14.92 6.78
CA ALA A 306 8.48 -15.46 8.11
C ALA A 306 7.51 -16.58 8.53
N ARG A 307 6.77 -17.18 7.57
CA ARG A 307 5.91 -18.34 7.82
C ARG A 307 6.76 -19.57 8.13
N THR A 308 6.14 -20.53 8.80
CA THR A 308 6.81 -21.79 9.17
C THR A 308 7.41 -22.53 7.98
N GLU A 309 6.77 -22.45 6.80
CA GLU A 309 7.24 -23.06 5.56
C GLU A 309 8.56 -22.40 5.08
N ALA A 310 8.63 -21.06 5.03
CA ALA A 310 9.80 -20.31 4.61
C ALA A 310 10.96 -20.40 5.62
N LEU A 311 10.62 -20.49 6.90
CA LEU A 311 11.59 -20.73 7.97
C LEU A 311 12.16 -22.15 7.94
N GLY A 312 11.45 -23.11 7.28
CA GLY A 312 11.87 -24.51 7.17
C GLY A 312 11.53 -25.33 8.41
N ILE A 313 10.54 -24.91 9.19
CA ILE A 313 10.10 -25.56 10.44
C ILE A 313 8.73 -26.22 10.31
N ASP A 314 8.16 -26.28 9.11
CA ASP A 314 6.83 -26.88 8.91
C ASP A 314 6.83 -28.40 9.17
N GLY A 315 7.87 -29.09 8.72
CA GLY A 315 8.06 -30.53 8.84
C GLY A 315 8.75 -31.00 10.14
N LEU A 316 8.72 -30.22 11.23
CA LEU A 316 9.35 -30.64 12.50
C LEU A 316 8.69 -31.90 13.07
N ASP A 317 9.51 -32.91 13.34
CA ASP A 317 9.11 -34.16 14.02
C ASP A 317 9.75 -34.20 15.42
N LEU A 318 8.90 -34.20 16.46
CA LEU A 318 9.31 -34.33 17.87
C LEU A 318 8.73 -35.66 18.49
N SER A 319 8.18 -36.55 17.67
CA SER A 319 7.61 -37.80 18.13
C SER A 319 8.69 -38.79 18.58
N SER A 320 9.91 -38.63 18.09
CA SER A 320 11.05 -39.45 18.43
C SER A 320 12.22 -38.59 18.94
N ARG A 321 13.12 -39.17 19.71
CA ARG A 321 14.33 -38.53 20.20
C ARG A 321 15.20 -38.01 19.05
N GLU A 322 15.41 -38.84 18.03
CA GLU A 322 16.23 -38.46 16.86
C GLU A 322 15.60 -37.33 16.05
N GLY A 323 14.25 -37.33 15.95
CA GLY A 323 13.50 -36.22 15.34
C GLY A 323 13.65 -34.93 16.11
N ALA A 324 13.55 -35.01 17.44
CA ALA A 324 13.75 -33.86 18.36
C ALA A 324 15.18 -33.27 18.27
N GLU A 325 16.23 -34.10 18.19
CA GLU A 325 17.59 -33.63 17.96
C GLU A 325 17.76 -32.88 16.64
N LYS A 326 17.13 -33.40 15.55
CA LYS A 326 17.12 -32.68 14.26
C LYS A 326 16.30 -31.39 14.32
N ALA A 327 15.19 -31.39 15.04
CA ALA A 327 14.34 -30.22 15.21
C ALA A 327 15.07 -29.07 15.90
N ILE A 328 15.96 -29.34 16.88
CA ILE A 328 16.79 -28.31 17.53
C ILE A 328 17.64 -27.56 16.48
N ALA A 329 18.31 -28.29 15.61
CA ALA A 329 19.15 -27.68 14.56
C ALA A 329 18.32 -26.84 13.56
N LEU A 330 17.12 -27.30 13.20
CA LEU A 330 16.21 -26.56 12.32
C LEU A 330 15.69 -25.28 13.00
N LEU A 331 15.36 -25.34 14.28
CA LEU A 331 14.90 -24.19 15.06
C LEU A 331 16.03 -23.16 15.28
N ASP A 332 17.27 -23.61 15.51
CA ASP A 332 18.43 -22.71 15.57
C ASP A 332 18.67 -22.02 14.21
N ALA A 333 18.53 -22.73 13.11
CA ALA A 333 18.63 -22.16 11.78
C ALA A 333 17.50 -21.16 11.49
N ALA A 334 16.26 -21.47 11.90
CA ALA A 334 15.11 -20.57 11.78
C ALA A 334 15.29 -19.28 12.59
N SER A 335 15.75 -19.41 13.85
CA SER A 335 16.05 -18.25 14.71
C SER A 335 17.18 -17.40 14.09
N GLY A 336 18.20 -18.03 13.49
CA GLY A 336 19.25 -17.35 12.75
C GLY A 336 18.72 -16.56 11.54
N LYS A 337 17.81 -17.13 10.75
CA LYS A 337 17.13 -16.44 9.64
C LYS A 337 16.36 -15.22 10.16
N VAL A 338 15.51 -15.39 11.18
CA VAL A 338 14.72 -14.28 11.73
C VAL A 338 15.64 -13.18 12.28
N SER A 339 16.74 -13.53 12.95
CA SER A 339 17.72 -12.55 13.45
C SER A 339 18.41 -11.79 12.32
N THR A 340 18.72 -12.45 11.21
CA THR A 340 19.28 -11.81 10.01
C THR A 340 18.30 -10.81 9.39
N GLU A 341 17.05 -11.20 9.23
CA GLU A 341 16.02 -10.30 8.69
C GLU A 341 15.77 -9.10 9.63
N ARG A 342 15.73 -9.32 10.94
CA ARG A 342 15.66 -8.23 11.92
C ARG A 342 16.84 -7.26 11.82
N SER A 343 18.05 -7.78 11.61
CA SER A 343 19.23 -6.94 11.39
C SER A 343 19.12 -6.10 10.12
N LYS A 344 18.54 -6.65 9.06
CA LYS A 344 18.23 -5.95 7.82
C LYS A 344 17.24 -4.80 8.06
N PHE A 345 16.13 -5.07 8.76
CA PHE A 345 15.16 -4.03 9.12
C PHE A 345 15.76 -2.96 10.03
N GLY A 346 16.61 -3.35 10.98
CA GLY A 346 17.40 -2.40 11.80
C GLY A 346 18.30 -1.49 10.95
N ALA A 347 18.95 -2.04 9.94
CA ALA A 347 19.73 -1.25 8.99
C ALA A 347 18.86 -0.28 8.18
N TYR A 348 17.66 -0.72 7.73
CA TYR A 348 16.71 0.15 7.04
C TYR A 348 16.21 1.30 7.94
N MET A 349 15.93 1.05 9.23
CA MET A 349 15.55 2.10 10.19
C MET A 349 16.64 3.15 10.29
N ASN A 350 17.92 2.74 10.51
CA ASN A 350 19.04 3.65 10.60
C ASN A 350 19.21 4.49 9.33
N VAL A 351 19.08 3.88 8.14
CA VAL A 351 19.18 4.60 6.86
C VAL A 351 18.04 5.59 6.71
N LEU A 352 16.82 5.21 7.05
CA LEU A 352 15.65 6.10 6.97
C LEU A 352 15.77 7.28 7.93
N GLU A 353 16.27 7.08 9.17
CA GLU A 353 16.53 8.16 10.12
C GLU A 353 17.60 9.15 9.61
N HIS A 354 18.69 8.62 9.05
CA HIS A 354 19.72 9.48 8.44
C HIS A 354 19.17 10.27 7.24
N VAL A 355 18.36 9.61 6.40
CA VAL A 355 17.72 10.27 5.25
C VAL A 355 16.74 11.32 5.72
N GLN A 356 15.96 11.06 6.77
CA GLN A 356 15.02 12.03 7.36
C GLN A 356 15.76 13.28 7.83
N ASN A 357 16.82 13.10 8.61
CA ASN A 357 17.63 14.21 9.11
C ASN A 357 18.25 15.03 7.97
N ASN A 358 18.79 14.37 6.94
CA ASN A 358 19.33 15.04 5.76
C ASN A 358 18.25 15.79 4.95
N THR A 359 17.08 15.18 4.79
CA THR A 359 15.94 15.80 4.08
C THR A 359 15.45 17.05 4.80
N GLY A 360 15.39 17.00 6.15
CA GLY A 360 15.04 18.16 6.99
C GLY A 360 16.05 19.29 6.84
N ALA A 361 17.34 19.02 6.97
CA ALA A 361 18.41 20.01 6.81
C ALA A 361 18.44 20.61 5.38
N TYR A 362 18.20 19.78 4.38
CA TYR A 362 18.14 20.24 2.99
C TYR A 362 16.94 21.15 2.77
N LYS A 363 15.75 20.78 3.27
CA LYS A 363 14.53 21.61 3.23
C LYS A 363 14.76 22.97 3.89
N GLU A 364 15.38 23.01 5.08
CA GLU A 364 15.71 24.24 5.78
C GLU A 364 16.67 25.13 4.98
N SER A 365 17.75 24.55 4.45
CA SER A 365 18.72 25.26 3.63
C SER A 365 18.08 25.86 2.38
N LEU A 366 17.17 25.10 1.73
CA LEU A 366 16.46 25.55 0.54
C LEU A 366 15.45 26.64 0.87
N THR A 367 14.77 26.55 2.00
CA THR A 367 13.85 27.60 2.50
C THR A 367 14.61 28.89 2.81
N ALA A 368 15.76 28.79 3.45
CA ALA A 368 16.62 29.95 3.69
C ALA A 368 17.16 30.57 2.37
N ALA A 369 17.43 29.75 1.38
CA ALA A 369 17.85 30.25 0.06
C ALA A 369 16.68 30.93 -0.69
N GLU A 370 15.49 30.35 -0.64
CA GLU A 370 14.28 30.95 -1.26
C GLU A 370 13.94 32.27 -0.60
N SER A 371 13.98 32.34 0.73
CA SER A 371 13.80 33.58 1.49
C SER A 371 14.74 34.69 1.03
N ARG A 372 16.03 34.40 0.87
CA ARG A 372 17.00 35.39 0.35
C ARG A 372 16.67 35.88 -1.06
N VAL A 373 16.07 35.03 -1.91
CA VAL A 373 15.67 35.39 -3.27
C VAL A 373 14.39 36.21 -3.26
N ARG A 374 13.39 35.85 -2.47
CA ARG A 374 12.02 36.37 -2.60
C ARG A 374 11.57 37.31 -1.51
N ASP A 375 12.06 37.14 -0.27
CA ASP A 375 11.58 37.94 0.85
C ASP A 375 12.09 39.37 0.81
N ALA A 376 11.26 40.26 1.34
CA ALA A 376 11.53 41.68 1.42
C ALA A 376 12.15 42.06 2.77
N ASP A 377 13.18 42.88 2.73
CA ASP A 377 13.68 43.57 3.92
C ASP A 377 12.69 44.72 4.28
N ILE A 378 11.83 44.44 5.25
CA ILE A 378 10.78 45.37 5.71
C ILE A 378 11.35 46.68 6.19
N ALA A 379 12.49 46.67 6.89
CA ALA A 379 13.13 47.91 7.39
C ALA A 379 13.58 48.82 6.20
N LYS A 380 14.26 48.23 5.22
CA LYS A 380 14.69 48.98 4.03
C LYS A 380 13.52 49.48 3.20
N MET A 381 12.45 48.69 3.07
CA MET A 381 11.24 49.10 2.37
C MET A 381 10.48 50.19 3.08
N SER A 382 10.38 50.16 4.41
CA SER A 382 9.75 51.24 5.22
C SER A 382 10.51 52.55 5.07
N ILE A 383 11.84 52.49 5.10
CA ILE A 383 12.68 53.70 4.84
C ILE A 383 12.44 54.24 3.45
N THR A 384 12.37 53.35 2.42
CA THR A 384 12.10 53.73 1.05
C THR A 384 10.71 54.34 0.89
N LEU A 385 9.72 53.80 1.54
CA LEU A 385 8.35 54.31 1.58
C LEU A 385 8.32 55.73 2.20
N SER A 386 8.88 55.91 3.38
CA SER A 386 8.95 57.21 4.07
C SER A 386 9.67 58.26 3.20
N ARG A 387 10.77 57.88 2.59
CA ARG A 387 11.47 58.75 1.63
C ARG A 387 10.59 59.17 0.43
N ASN A 388 9.86 58.22 -0.15
CA ASN A 388 8.99 58.51 -1.28
C ASN A 388 7.80 59.39 -0.85
N GLN A 389 7.27 59.24 0.35
CA GLN A 389 6.24 60.10 0.90
C GLN A 389 6.74 61.53 1.09
N LEU A 390 7.95 61.72 1.60
CA LEU A 390 8.55 63.03 1.76
C LEU A 390 8.80 63.72 0.39
N ILE A 391 9.29 62.93 -0.60
CA ILE A 391 9.48 63.41 -1.96
C ILE A 391 8.15 63.82 -2.58
N LEU A 392 7.09 63.07 -2.40
CA LEU A 392 5.75 63.35 -2.88
C LEU A 392 5.23 64.67 -2.34
N GLN A 393 5.33 64.85 -0.99
CA GLN A 393 4.93 66.11 -0.33
C GLN A 393 5.73 67.30 -0.80
N ALA A 394 7.04 67.14 -0.93
CA ALA A 394 7.92 68.21 -1.43
C ALA A 394 7.56 68.58 -2.91
N ALA A 395 7.33 67.59 -3.78
CA ALA A 395 6.94 67.80 -5.13
C ALA A 395 5.58 68.48 -5.30
N GLN A 396 4.63 68.16 -4.42
CA GLN A 396 3.32 68.86 -4.36
C GLN A 396 3.49 70.33 -3.97
N SER A 397 4.34 70.62 -2.98
CA SER A 397 4.63 71.98 -2.53
C SER A 397 5.31 72.79 -3.64
N VAL A 398 6.31 72.21 -4.32
CA VAL A 398 6.98 72.85 -5.46
C VAL A 398 6.00 73.11 -6.61
N THR A 399 5.08 72.17 -6.91
CA THR A 399 4.06 72.37 -7.93
C THR A 399 3.11 73.52 -7.60
N SER A 400 2.67 73.62 -6.33
CA SER A 400 1.85 74.75 -5.83
C SER A 400 2.59 76.06 -5.98
N GLN A 401 3.86 76.11 -5.57
CA GLN A 401 4.66 77.33 -5.69
C GLN A 401 4.92 77.75 -7.13
N ALA A 402 5.17 76.80 -8.06
CA ALA A 402 5.34 77.06 -9.50
C ALA A 402 4.05 77.58 -10.15
N ASN A 403 2.87 77.18 -9.68
CA ASN A 403 1.58 77.70 -10.14
C ASN A 403 1.35 79.11 -9.61
N GLN A 404 1.69 79.43 -8.35
CA GLN A 404 1.60 80.78 -7.82
C GLN A 404 2.52 81.77 -8.51
N MET A 405 3.73 81.36 -8.85
CA MET A 405 4.65 82.21 -9.63
C MET A 405 4.06 82.60 -11.00
N SER A 406 3.39 81.67 -11.68
CA SER A 406 2.74 81.98 -12.98
C SER A 406 1.55 82.96 -12.81
N GLN A 407 0.80 82.89 -11.67
CA GLN A 407 -0.28 83.80 -11.34
C GLN A 407 0.24 85.20 -10.97
N GLY A 408 1.31 85.26 -10.18
CA GLY A 408 1.94 86.55 -9.85
C GLY A 408 2.49 87.33 -11.05
N ILE A 409 3.02 86.61 -12.06
CA ILE A 409 3.44 87.23 -13.36
C ILE A 409 2.23 87.76 -14.09
N LEU A 410 1.08 87.07 -14.06
CA LEU A 410 -0.14 87.58 -14.73
C LEU A 410 -0.72 88.81 -13.99
N GLU A 411 -0.55 88.95 -12.69
CA GLU A 411 -0.93 90.19 -11.95
C GLU A 411 -0.01 91.37 -12.24
N LEU A 412 1.27 91.13 -12.45
CA LEU A 412 2.21 92.18 -12.88
C LEU A 412 2.03 92.66 -14.29
N LEU A 413 1.29 91.94 -15.12
CA LEU A 413 1.01 92.27 -16.54
C LEU A 413 -0.39 92.89 -16.74
N LYS A 414 -1.17 93.03 -15.67
CA LYS A 414 -2.42 93.78 -15.58
C LYS A 414 -2.15 95.19 -15.11
#